data_c8a03885ec35bedb78d88b16c14d2856
#
_entry.id   c8a03885ec35bedb78d88b16c14d2856
#
_cell.length_a   1.000
_cell.length_b   1.000
_cell.length_c   1.000
_cell.angle_alpha   90.00
_cell.angle_beta   90.00
_cell.angle_gamma   90.00
#
_symmetry.space_group_name_H-M   'P 1'
#
loop_
_entity.id
_entity.type
_entity.pdbx_description
1 polymer ?
#
loop_
_entity_poly.entity_id
_entity_poly.type
_entity_poly.pdbx_seq_one_letter_code
_entity_poly.pdbx_strand_id
1 'polypeptide(L)'
;MLERFRPLLEKILEPIAKELDINPNAVTIFSLIIATIAALSFALENLILGGVLIFLSGSLDVFDGAIARSNNRVTRFGAFLDSTIDRFSDAIIIIGLIVGGYTTDIIGILAIHSSVTVSYVRSNAESKGIPCAVGIGERATRLIILIAGAFVAAYVDRIYMSIAILILVFVAYTTVLQRIVHVWDWTNNPKSK
;
A
#
# COMPACT_ATOMS: atom_id res chain seq x y z
N MET A 1 -6.96 -10.88 -2.06
CA MET A 1 -6.91 -11.92 -0.99
C MET A 1 -7.09 -11.31 0.39
N LEU A 2 -6.42 -10.24 0.72
CA LEU A 2 -6.51 -9.53 2.01
C LEU A 2 -7.83 -8.76 2.20
N GLU A 3 -8.52 -8.36 1.16
CA GLU A 3 -9.87 -7.78 1.25
C GLU A 3 -10.88 -8.72 1.97
N ARG A 4 -10.65 -10.03 1.97
CA ARG A 4 -11.45 -10.99 2.74
C ARG A 4 -11.35 -10.83 4.25
N PHE A 5 -10.23 -10.29 4.73
CA PHE A 5 -10.00 -10.04 6.16
C PHE A 5 -10.43 -8.63 6.60
N ARG A 6 -10.73 -7.76 5.63
CA ARG A 6 -11.20 -6.40 5.89
C ARG A 6 -12.42 -6.35 6.81
N PRO A 7 -13.49 -7.16 6.61
CA PRO A 7 -14.64 -7.16 7.51
C PRO A 7 -14.31 -7.59 8.95
N LEU A 8 -13.31 -8.48 9.10
CA LEU A 8 -12.87 -8.93 10.42
C LEU A 8 -12.09 -7.83 11.15
N LEU A 9 -11.19 -7.15 10.43
CA LEU A 9 -10.44 -6.02 10.96
C LEU A 9 -11.36 -4.85 11.30
N GLU A 10 -12.34 -4.55 10.46
CA GLU A 10 -13.36 -3.53 10.72
C GLU A 10 -14.15 -3.83 11.99
N LYS A 11 -14.58 -5.08 12.19
CA LYS A 11 -15.32 -5.48 13.39
C LYS A 11 -14.51 -5.34 14.68
N ILE A 12 -13.19 -5.53 14.62
CA ILE A 12 -12.28 -5.36 15.76
C ILE A 12 -12.01 -3.87 16.03
N LEU A 13 -11.86 -3.09 14.97
CA LEU A 13 -11.49 -1.67 15.07
C LEU A 13 -12.69 -0.76 15.31
N GLU A 14 -13.90 -1.17 14.90
CA GLU A 14 -15.13 -0.37 15.01
C GLU A 14 -15.43 0.14 16.43
N PRO A 15 -15.35 -0.68 17.52
CA PRO A 15 -15.63 -0.18 18.86
C PRO A 15 -14.62 0.91 19.29
N ILE A 16 -13.33 0.74 18.94
CA ILE A 16 -12.29 1.73 19.26
C ILE A 16 -12.47 2.99 18.41
N ALA A 17 -12.78 2.82 17.13
CA ALA A 17 -12.96 3.91 16.19
C ALA A 17 -14.18 4.79 16.52
N LYS A 18 -15.24 4.23 17.10
CA LYS A 18 -16.45 4.98 17.54
C LYS A 18 -16.19 5.90 18.73
N GLU A 19 -15.30 5.49 19.64
CA GLU A 19 -14.97 6.29 20.83
C GLU A 19 -14.02 7.45 20.49
N LEU A 20 -13.34 7.38 19.35
CA LEU A 20 -12.35 8.38 18.94
C LEU A 20 -13.02 9.46 18.07
N ASP A 21 -13.19 10.65 18.63
CA ASP A 21 -13.64 11.84 17.89
C ASP A 21 -12.47 12.54 17.18
N ILE A 22 -11.71 11.76 16.38
CA ILE A 22 -10.56 12.26 15.62
C ILE A 22 -10.95 12.47 14.16
N ASN A 23 -10.38 13.48 13.53
CA ASN A 23 -10.56 13.72 12.10
C ASN A 23 -9.82 12.64 11.28
N PRO A 24 -10.52 11.81 10.46
CA PRO A 24 -9.87 10.77 9.67
C PRO A 24 -8.74 11.31 8.79
N ASN A 25 -8.92 12.47 8.15
CA ASN A 25 -7.90 13.09 7.30
C ASN A 25 -6.61 13.43 8.08
N ALA A 26 -6.72 13.75 9.38
CA ALA A 26 -5.54 13.98 10.20
C ALA A 26 -4.75 12.68 10.45
N VAL A 27 -5.45 11.55 10.62
CA VAL A 27 -4.83 10.23 10.77
C VAL A 27 -4.13 9.83 9.47
N THR A 28 -4.75 10.08 8.31
CA THR A 28 -4.15 9.84 6.99
C THR A 28 -2.87 10.68 6.80
N ILE A 29 -2.86 11.96 7.18
CA ILE A 29 -1.65 12.80 7.10
C ILE A 29 -0.58 12.28 8.09
N PHE A 30 -0.99 11.85 9.28
CA PHE A 30 -0.08 11.30 10.27
C PHE A 30 0.57 10.00 9.79
N SER A 31 -0.17 9.14 9.07
CA SER A 31 0.39 7.94 8.46
C SER A 31 1.52 8.24 7.47
N LEU A 32 1.42 9.32 6.69
CA LEU A 32 2.48 9.79 5.81
C LEU A 32 3.73 10.23 6.58
N ILE A 33 3.55 10.93 7.71
CA ILE A 33 4.68 11.33 8.56
C ILE A 33 5.42 10.07 9.06
N ILE A 34 4.69 9.06 9.52
CA ILE A 34 5.27 7.79 9.96
C ILE A 34 5.97 7.07 8.81
N ALA A 35 5.38 7.04 7.61
CA ALA A 35 6.01 6.47 6.41
C ALA A 35 7.30 7.22 6.04
N THR A 36 7.33 8.54 6.21
CA THR A 36 8.54 9.34 5.98
C THR A 36 9.63 9.01 6.99
N ILE A 37 9.27 8.83 8.26
CA ILE A 37 10.24 8.41 9.30
C ILE A 37 10.72 6.97 9.02
N ALA A 38 9.87 6.08 8.50
CA ALA A 38 10.27 4.76 8.04
C ALA A 38 11.31 4.83 6.92
N ALA A 39 11.08 5.69 5.92
CA ALA A 39 12.02 5.92 4.83
C ALA A 39 13.37 6.46 5.32
N LEU A 40 13.36 7.41 6.24
CA LEU A 40 14.59 7.92 6.88
C LEU A 40 15.31 6.82 7.67
N SER A 41 14.56 5.94 8.35
CA SER A 41 15.14 4.81 9.07
C SER A 41 15.86 3.85 8.13
N PHE A 42 15.27 3.55 6.95
CA PHE A 42 15.95 2.76 5.92
C PHE A 42 17.17 3.48 5.33
N ALA A 43 17.06 4.78 5.07
CA ALA A 43 18.18 5.58 4.58
C ALA A 43 19.36 5.60 5.57
N LEU A 44 19.07 5.49 6.88
CA LEU A 44 20.05 5.36 7.97
C LEU A 44 20.39 3.89 8.31
N GLU A 45 20.09 2.98 7.42
CA GLU A 45 20.36 1.54 7.53
C GLU A 45 19.72 0.83 8.73
N ASN A 46 18.67 1.39 9.33
CA ASN A 46 17.94 0.76 10.42
C ASN A 46 16.71 -0.01 9.89
N LEU A 47 16.92 -1.27 9.48
CA LEU A 47 15.90 -2.14 8.90
C LEU A 47 14.75 -2.45 9.86
N ILE A 48 15.06 -2.71 11.13
CA ILE A 48 14.04 -3.09 12.13
C ILE A 48 13.10 -1.91 12.36
N LEU A 49 13.65 -0.72 12.63
CA LEU A 49 12.83 0.47 12.87
C LEU A 49 12.01 0.82 11.61
N GLY A 50 12.61 0.75 10.42
CA GLY A 50 11.91 0.97 9.15
C GLY A 50 10.74 0.00 8.97
N GLY A 51 10.95 -1.30 9.21
CA GLY A 51 9.92 -2.33 9.11
C GLY A 51 8.76 -2.12 10.09
N VAL A 52 9.07 -1.79 11.36
CA VAL A 52 8.05 -1.46 12.38
C VAL A 52 7.24 -0.23 11.98
N LEU A 53 7.90 0.81 11.49
CA LEU A 53 7.23 2.04 11.09
C LEU A 53 6.36 1.88 9.83
N ILE A 54 6.75 1.04 8.86
CA ILE A 54 5.86 0.66 7.74
C ILE A 54 4.61 -0.03 8.29
N PHE A 55 4.76 -0.97 9.22
CA PHE A 55 3.62 -1.65 9.83
C PHE A 55 2.69 -0.67 10.54
N LEU A 56 3.23 0.27 11.30
CA LEU A 56 2.44 1.31 11.98
C LEU A 56 1.73 2.22 10.97
N SER A 57 2.42 2.70 9.94
CA SER A 57 1.83 3.54 8.90
C SER A 57 0.67 2.83 8.18
N GLY A 58 0.87 1.57 7.77
CA GLY A 58 -0.18 0.78 7.13
C GLY A 58 -1.36 0.47 8.06
N SER A 59 -1.12 0.32 9.37
CA SER A 59 -2.17 0.12 10.36
C SER A 59 -3.01 1.39 10.56
N LEU A 60 -2.36 2.57 10.60
CA LEU A 60 -3.04 3.86 10.68
C LEU A 60 -3.96 4.13 9.49
N ASP A 61 -3.55 3.74 8.30
CA ASP A 61 -4.31 3.81 7.07
C ASP A 61 -5.60 2.95 7.11
N VAL A 62 -5.53 1.74 7.65
CA VAL A 62 -6.72 0.92 7.88
C VAL A 62 -7.63 1.56 8.94
N PHE A 63 -7.03 2.21 9.94
CA PHE A 63 -7.72 2.80 11.07
C PHE A 63 -8.47 4.09 10.71
N ASP A 64 -7.90 4.98 9.86
CA ASP A 64 -8.59 6.20 9.40
C ASP A 64 -9.84 5.87 8.59
N GLY A 65 -9.78 4.85 7.74
CA GLY A 65 -10.95 4.33 7.04
C GLY A 65 -12.01 3.76 7.98
N ALA A 66 -11.60 3.08 9.08
CA ALA A 66 -12.53 2.60 10.11
C ALA A 66 -13.21 3.77 10.84
N ILE A 67 -12.45 4.80 11.27
CA ILE A 67 -12.99 6.01 11.89
C ILE A 67 -13.99 6.72 10.97
N ALA A 68 -13.63 6.90 9.70
CA ALA A 68 -14.50 7.58 8.73
C ALA A 68 -15.84 6.86 8.56
N ARG A 69 -15.84 5.53 8.49
CA ARG A 69 -17.06 4.72 8.34
C ARG A 69 -17.88 4.68 9.63
N SER A 70 -17.23 4.43 10.77
CA SER A 70 -17.93 4.30 12.08
C SER A 70 -18.60 5.60 12.52
N ASN A 71 -18.04 6.76 12.17
CA ASN A 71 -18.53 8.07 12.57
C ASN A 71 -19.34 8.78 11.46
N ASN A 72 -19.70 8.06 10.36
CA ASN A 72 -20.39 8.63 9.19
C ASN A 72 -19.67 9.87 8.58
N ARG A 73 -18.34 9.88 8.62
CA ARG A 73 -17.47 10.97 8.12
C ARG A 73 -16.78 10.63 6.79
N VAL A 74 -17.33 9.68 6.05
CA VAL A 74 -16.82 9.34 4.70
C VAL A 74 -17.07 10.51 3.76
N THR A 75 -16.01 11.06 3.17
CA THR A 75 -16.09 12.17 2.22
C THR A 75 -15.35 11.85 0.93
N ARG A 76 -15.76 12.48 -0.19
CA ARG A 76 -15.04 12.35 -1.47
C ARG A 76 -13.61 12.86 -1.39
N PHE A 77 -13.41 13.95 -0.64
CA PHE A 77 -12.07 14.50 -0.42
C PHE A 77 -11.21 13.56 0.42
N GLY A 78 -11.76 12.94 1.48
CA GLY A 78 -11.04 11.97 2.31
C GLY A 78 -10.56 10.78 1.49
N ALA A 79 -11.42 10.21 0.65
CA ALA A 79 -11.03 9.10 -0.24
C ALA A 79 -9.97 9.50 -1.29
N PHE A 80 -10.03 10.73 -1.80
CA PHE A 80 -9.00 11.29 -2.68
C PHE A 80 -7.67 11.45 -1.93
N LEU A 81 -7.71 12.07 -0.74
CA LEU A 81 -6.53 12.32 0.09
C LEU A 81 -5.83 11.03 0.48
N ASP A 82 -6.58 10.07 1.02
CA ASP A 82 -6.13 8.72 1.37
C ASP A 82 -5.40 8.06 0.19
N SER A 83 -6.09 7.96 -0.94
CA SER A 83 -5.48 7.35 -2.12
C SER A 83 -4.24 8.10 -2.63
N THR A 84 -4.14 9.41 -2.44
CA THR A 84 -2.98 10.21 -2.85
C THR A 84 -1.81 9.97 -1.90
N ILE A 85 -2.06 10.03 -0.60
CA ILE A 85 -1.05 9.80 0.46
C ILE A 85 -0.47 8.42 0.37
N ASP A 86 -1.26 7.41 0.03
CA ASP A 86 -0.80 6.05 -0.25
C ASP A 86 0.33 5.99 -1.27
N ARG A 87 0.19 6.72 -2.40
CA ARG A 87 1.20 6.73 -3.46
C ARG A 87 2.46 7.44 -3.02
N PHE A 88 2.32 8.54 -2.27
CA PHE A 88 3.46 9.22 -1.69
C PHE A 88 4.19 8.33 -0.68
N SER A 89 3.47 7.66 0.21
CA SER A 89 4.05 6.74 1.19
C SER A 89 4.80 5.59 0.53
N ASP A 90 4.20 4.92 -0.46
CA ASP A 90 4.85 3.84 -1.21
C ASP A 90 6.15 4.34 -1.86
N ALA A 91 6.12 5.52 -2.51
CA ALA A 91 7.29 6.07 -3.19
C ALA A 91 8.40 6.47 -2.21
N ILE A 92 8.07 7.18 -1.13
CA ILE A 92 9.04 7.66 -0.13
C ILE A 92 9.74 6.48 0.55
N ILE A 93 9.01 5.41 0.90
CA ILE A 93 9.59 4.20 1.49
C ILE A 93 10.62 3.58 0.54
N ILE A 94 10.29 3.43 -0.75
CA ILE A 94 11.24 2.88 -1.73
C ILE A 94 12.45 3.81 -1.92
N ILE A 95 12.27 5.12 -1.91
CA ILE A 95 13.38 6.09 -1.96
C ILE A 95 14.31 5.88 -0.76
N GLY A 96 13.76 5.71 0.45
CA GLY A 96 14.57 5.40 1.64
C GLY A 96 15.40 4.11 1.48
N LEU A 97 14.82 3.08 0.86
CA LEU A 97 15.52 1.81 0.56
C LEU A 97 16.61 1.96 -0.50
N ILE A 98 16.42 2.83 -1.51
CA ILE A 98 17.46 3.17 -2.50
C ILE A 98 18.63 3.88 -1.79
N VAL A 99 18.34 4.92 -1.01
CA VAL A 99 19.35 5.73 -0.31
C VAL A 99 20.13 4.89 0.69
N GLY A 100 19.47 3.96 1.41
CA GLY A 100 20.12 3.00 2.31
C GLY A 100 20.90 1.89 1.60
N GLY A 101 20.95 1.90 0.25
CA GLY A 101 21.72 0.93 -0.54
C GLY A 101 21.16 -0.50 -0.51
N TYR A 102 19.86 -0.67 -0.25
CA TYR A 102 19.19 -1.98 -0.24
C TYR A 102 18.74 -2.43 -1.62
N THR A 103 18.79 -1.55 -2.61
CA THR A 103 18.47 -1.86 -4.00
C THR A 103 19.22 -0.91 -4.92
N THR A 104 19.34 -1.28 -6.20
CA THR A 104 19.86 -0.36 -7.22
C THR A 104 18.80 0.67 -7.60
N ASP A 105 19.24 1.83 -8.09
CA ASP A 105 18.34 2.90 -8.54
C ASP A 105 17.32 2.39 -9.56
N ILE A 106 17.76 1.57 -10.53
CA ILE A 106 16.90 1.02 -11.58
C ILE A 106 15.78 0.16 -10.97
N ILE A 107 16.11 -0.77 -10.06
CA ILE A 107 15.12 -1.65 -9.42
C ILE A 107 14.19 -0.83 -8.56
N GLY A 108 14.70 0.16 -7.83
CA GLY A 108 13.89 1.08 -7.02
C GLY A 108 12.91 1.90 -7.86
N ILE A 109 13.36 2.44 -8.99
CA ILE A 109 12.49 3.16 -9.94
C ILE A 109 11.40 2.23 -10.49
N LEU A 110 11.74 0.99 -10.84
CA LEU A 110 10.77 -0.01 -11.28
C LEU A 110 9.76 -0.36 -10.16
N ALA A 111 10.19 -0.41 -8.91
CA ALA A 111 9.31 -0.65 -7.77
C ALA A 111 8.31 0.50 -7.56
N ILE A 112 8.76 1.76 -7.64
CA ILE A 112 7.88 2.94 -7.59
C ILE A 112 6.92 2.92 -8.77
N HIS A 113 7.43 2.77 -10.00
CA HIS A 113 6.63 2.76 -11.21
C HIS A 113 5.55 1.67 -11.17
N SER A 114 5.91 0.43 -10.82
CA SER A 114 4.95 -0.68 -10.74
C SER A 114 3.88 -0.44 -9.69
N SER A 115 4.24 0.09 -8.52
CA SER A 115 3.31 0.39 -7.42
C SER A 115 2.27 1.46 -7.81
N VAL A 116 2.73 2.53 -8.46
CA VAL A 116 1.85 3.60 -8.99
C VAL A 116 0.97 3.06 -10.10
N THR A 117 1.53 2.25 -11.03
CA THR A 117 0.81 1.70 -12.17
C THR A 117 -0.30 0.74 -11.73
N VAL A 118 -0.07 -0.11 -10.73
CA VAL A 118 -1.13 -0.95 -10.13
C VAL A 118 -2.32 -0.10 -9.73
N SER A 119 -2.09 0.97 -8.99
CA SER A 119 -3.16 1.85 -8.51
C SER A 119 -3.83 2.62 -9.64
N TYR A 120 -3.05 3.12 -10.60
CA TYR A 120 -3.54 3.85 -11.77
C TYR A 120 -4.48 3.00 -12.64
N VAL A 121 -4.08 1.76 -12.97
CA VAL A 121 -4.89 0.87 -13.81
C VAL A 121 -6.23 0.56 -13.15
N ARG A 122 -6.26 0.35 -11.84
CA ARG A 122 -7.52 0.18 -11.09
C ARG A 122 -8.40 1.41 -11.19
N SER A 123 -7.87 2.56 -10.83
CA SER A 123 -8.63 3.83 -10.84
C SER A 123 -9.14 4.18 -12.25
N ASN A 124 -8.34 3.92 -13.28
CA ASN A 124 -8.73 4.15 -14.68
C ASN A 124 -9.84 3.20 -15.15
N ALA A 125 -9.83 1.93 -14.72
CA ALA A 125 -10.92 0.99 -15.01
C ALA A 125 -12.21 1.38 -14.28
N GLU A 126 -12.13 1.67 -12.98
CA GLU A 126 -13.26 2.06 -12.15
C GLU A 126 -13.89 3.39 -12.62
N SER A 127 -13.10 4.35 -13.12
CA SER A 127 -13.61 5.59 -13.72
C SER A 127 -14.43 5.36 -14.99
N LYS A 128 -14.26 4.21 -15.64
CA LYS A 128 -15.04 3.78 -16.82
C LYS A 128 -16.21 2.85 -16.44
N GLY A 129 -16.50 2.71 -15.14
CA GLY A 129 -17.57 1.85 -14.65
C GLY A 129 -17.23 0.36 -14.64
N ILE A 130 -15.95 -0.03 -14.80
CA ILE A 130 -15.49 -1.41 -14.77
C ILE A 130 -14.95 -1.75 -13.39
N PRO A 131 -15.61 -2.60 -12.58
CA PRO A 131 -15.07 -3.03 -11.29
C PRO A 131 -13.73 -3.74 -11.46
N CYS A 132 -12.67 -3.28 -10.76
CA CYS A 132 -11.32 -3.77 -10.97
C CYS A 132 -10.59 -4.13 -9.65
N ALA A 133 -11.30 -4.81 -8.75
CA ALA A 133 -10.76 -5.31 -7.48
C ALA A 133 -10.06 -6.67 -7.67
N VAL A 134 -9.21 -6.80 -8.70
CA VAL A 134 -8.48 -8.02 -9.04
C VAL A 134 -6.97 -7.81 -8.92
N GLY A 135 -6.25 -8.91 -8.75
CA GLY A 135 -4.78 -8.95 -8.68
C GLY A 135 -4.26 -9.34 -7.32
N ILE A 136 -3.01 -9.84 -7.30
CA ILE A 136 -2.35 -10.36 -6.09
C ILE A 136 -1.52 -9.30 -5.36
N GLY A 137 -1.10 -8.24 -6.06
CA GLY A 137 -0.22 -7.18 -5.56
C GLY A 137 -0.96 -5.94 -5.08
N GLU A 138 -2.02 -6.12 -4.28
CA GLU A 138 -2.66 -5.01 -3.59
C GLU A 138 -1.67 -4.30 -2.66
N ARG A 139 -1.95 -3.05 -2.26
CA ARG A 139 -1.05 -2.27 -1.40
C ARG A 139 -0.64 -3.03 -0.14
N ALA A 140 -1.61 -3.63 0.54
CA ALA A 140 -1.32 -4.42 1.76
C ALA A 140 -0.33 -5.57 1.49
N THR A 141 -0.44 -6.27 0.35
CA THR A 141 0.51 -7.33 -0.03
C THR A 141 1.92 -6.75 -0.22
N ARG A 142 2.05 -5.60 -0.88
CA ARG A 142 3.36 -4.95 -1.09
C ARG A 142 3.99 -4.50 0.22
N LEU A 143 3.21 -3.92 1.13
CA LEU A 143 3.70 -3.54 2.47
C LEU A 143 4.16 -4.77 3.25
N ILE A 144 3.40 -5.87 3.23
CA ILE A 144 3.79 -7.12 3.92
C ILE A 144 5.11 -7.67 3.36
N ILE A 145 5.31 -7.63 2.04
CA ILE A 145 6.57 -8.05 1.41
C ILE A 145 7.74 -7.21 1.92
N LEU A 146 7.58 -5.88 2.00
CA LEU A 146 8.63 -4.98 2.49
C LEU A 146 8.89 -5.18 3.99
N ILE A 147 7.86 -5.34 4.80
CA ILE A 147 7.98 -5.60 6.23
C ILE A 147 8.73 -6.92 6.47
N ALA A 148 8.28 -8.00 5.82
CA ALA A 148 8.93 -9.30 5.93
C ALA A 148 10.39 -9.24 5.46
N GLY A 149 10.63 -8.58 4.33
CA GLY A 149 11.97 -8.35 3.79
C GLY A 149 12.87 -7.60 4.77
N ALA A 150 12.36 -6.55 5.42
CA ALA A 150 13.11 -5.77 6.39
C ALA A 150 13.52 -6.60 7.62
N PHE A 151 12.60 -7.38 8.18
CA PHE A 151 12.93 -8.25 9.32
C PHE A 151 13.89 -9.36 8.93
N VAL A 152 13.66 -10.07 7.80
CA VAL A 152 14.57 -11.12 7.35
C VAL A 152 15.94 -10.54 7.06
N ALA A 153 16.02 -9.39 6.40
CA ALA A 153 17.30 -8.74 6.09
C ALA A 153 18.04 -8.27 7.35
N ALA A 154 17.33 -7.87 8.40
CA ALA A 154 17.94 -7.44 9.66
C ALA A 154 18.59 -8.58 10.45
N TYR A 155 18.04 -9.80 10.35
CA TYR A 155 18.53 -10.94 11.14
C TYR A 155 19.41 -11.92 10.37
N VAL A 156 19.31 -11.92 9.01
CA VAL A 156 20.04 -12.91 8.18
C VAL A 156 21.11 -12.22 7.34
N ASP A 157 20.70 -11.48 6.33
CA ASP A 157 21.58 -10.74 5.42
C ASP A 157 20.81 -9.66 4.67
N ARG A 158 21.44 -8.49 4.48
CA ARG A 158 20.84 -7.34 3.79
C ARG A 158 20.37 -7.64 2.36
N ILE A 159 20.90 -8.69 1.71
CA ILE A 159 20.48 -9.14 0.38
C ILE A 159 19.00 -9.49 0.31
N TYR A 160 18.42 -9.99 1.42
CA TYR A 160 17.02 -10.35 1.46
C TYR A 160 16.08 -9.15 1.28
N MET A 161 16.50 -7.93 1.62
CA MET A 161 15.74 -6.74 1.31
C MET A 161 15.69 -6.47 -0.20
N SER A 162 16.80 -6.64 -0.90
CA SER A 162 16.84 -6.55 -2.37
C SER A 162 15.93 -7.59 -3.02
N ILE A 163 15.94 -8.83 -2.50
CA ILE A 163 15.07 -9.91 -2.98
C ILE A 163 13.60 -9.54 -2.74
N ALA A 164 13.24 -9.00 -1.58
CA ALA A 164 11.88 -8.57 -1.28
C ALA A 164 11.40 -7.47 -2.26
N ILE A 165 12.26 -6.51 -2.59
CA ILE A 165 11.94 -5.46 -3.57
C ILE A 165 11.73 -6.06 -4.97
N LEU A 166 12.55 -7.02 -5.40
CA LEU A 166 12.36 -7.73 -6.67
C LEU A 166 11.04 -8.52 -6.70
N ILE A 167 10.69 -9.20 -5.62
CA ILE A 167 9.39 -9.88 -5.47
C ILE A 167 8.25 -8.87 -5.56
N LEU A 168 8.37 -7.70 -4.91
CA LEU A 168 7.38 -6.63 -5.00
C LEU A 168 7.18 -6.18 -6.46
N VAL A 169 8.27 -5.92 -7.19
CA VAL A 169 8.23 -5.51 -8.61
C VAL A 169 7.52 -6.57 -9.44
N PHE A 170 7.88 -7.84 -9.27
CA PHE A 170 7.27 -8.95 -10.01
C PHE A 170 5.77 -9.07 -9.72
N VAL A 171 5.38 -9.07 -8.45
CA VAL A 171 3.98 -9.16 -8.00
C VAL A 171 3.16 -7.97 -8.49
N ALA A 172 3.73 -6.76 -8.45
CA ALA A 172 3.06 -5.55 -8.91
C ALA A 172 2.82 -5.58 -10.43
N TYR A 173 3.82 -5.88 -11.26
CA TYR A 173 3.62 -5.98 -12.71
C TYR A 173 2.69 -7.13 -13.10
N THR A 174 2.78 -8.26 -12.42
CA THR A 174 1.81 -9.36 -12.62
C THR A 174 0.39 -8.86 -12.36
N THR A 175 0.18 -8.07 -11.32
CA THR A 175 -1.12 -7.49 -11.00
C THR A 175 -1.60 -6.51 -12.08
N VAL A 176 -0.70 -5.69 -12.63
CA VAL A 176 -1.04 -4.82 -13.78
C VAL A 176 -1.55 -5.65 -14.95
N LEU A 177 -0.85 -6.73 -15.30
CA LEU A 177 -1.27 -7.63 -16.38
C LEU A 177 -2.63 -8.29 -16.08
N GLN A 178 -2.83 -8.78 -14.86
CA GLN A 178 -4.13 -9.37 -14.43
C GLN A 178 -5.27 -8.35 -14.61
N ARG A 179 -5.05 -7.09 -14.26
CA ARG A 179 -6.06 -6.02 -14.41
C ARG A 179 -6.33 -5.68 -15.87
N ILE A 180 -5.30 -5.63 -16.72
CA ILE A 180 -5.47 -5.40 -18.16
C ILE A 180 -6.30 -6.52 -18.78
N VAL A 181 -5.97 -7.79 -18.49
CA VAL A 181 -6.72 -8.95 -18.99
C VAL A 181 -8.17 -8.91 -18.47
N HIS A 182 -8.37 -8.60 -17.19
CA HIS A 182 -9.71 -8.50 -16.61
C HIS A 182 -10.58 -7.43 -17.31
N VAL A 183 -10.01 -6.25 -17.58
CA VAL A 183 -10.71 -5.19 -18.30
C VAL A 183 -11.00 -5.60 -19.75
N TRP A 184 -10.05 -6.26 -20.41
CA TRP A 184 -10.25 -6.81 -21.74
C TRP A 184 -11.42 -7.80 -21.80
N ASP A 185 -11.44 -8.77 -20.89
CA ASP A 185 -12.51 -9.78 -20.81
C ASP A 185 -13.87 -9.14 -20.52
N TRP A 186 -13.89 -8.17 -19.59
CA TRP A 186 -15.11 -7.42 -19.25
C TRP A 186 -15.69 -6.66 -20.45
N THR A 187 -14.84 -6.02 -21.22
CA THR A 187 -15.30 -5.20 -22.37
C THR A 187 -15.75 -6.04 -23.56
N ASN A 188 -15.18 -7.24 -23.74
CA ASN A 188 -15.49 -8.12 -24.85
C ASN A 188 -16.59 -9.16 -24.56
N ASN A 189 -16.99 -9.32 -23.28
CA ASN A 189 -18.01 -10.30 -22.91
C ASN A 189 -19.38 -9.62 -22.73
N PRO A 190 -20.38 -9.88 -23.61
CA PRO A 190 -21.70 -9.24 -23.53
C PRO A 190 -22.49 -9.55 -22.25
N LYS A 191 -22.11 -10.61 -21.51
CA LYS A 191 -22.77 -11.05 -20.27
C LYS A 191 -22.29 -10.32 -19.03
N SER A 192 -21.30 -9.43 -19.15
CA SER A 192 -20.72 -8.68 -18.03
C SER A 192 -21.33 -7.27 -17.86
N LYS A 193 -22.25 -6.92 -18.73
CA LYS A 193 -23.08 -5.70 -18.67
C LYS A 193 -24.40 -6.04 -17.98
#